data_98c38f4c809acdf5bc74ca06b81bd5a1
#
_entry.id   98c38f4c809acdf5bc74ca06b81bd5a1
#
_cell.length_a   1.000
_cell.length_b   1.000
_cell.length_c   1.000
_cell.angle_alpha   90.00
_cell.angle_beta   90.00
_cell.angle_gamma   90.00
#
_symmetry.space_group_name_H-M   'P 1'
#
loop_
_entity.id
_entity.type
_entity.pdbx_description
1 polymer ?
#
loop_
_entity_poly.entity_id
_entity_poly.type
_entity_poly.pdbx_seq_one_letter_code
_entity_poly.pdbx_strand_id
1 'polypeptide(L)'
;MSEGTSKPKREKAVDVLAIREEANELFSTAALAAKKTLALMQMFEFDDPDTRAANEQAARKELAETIEAGAATLSTWRKDIAADLEAKIGALAAAPGRKMEDIAESTYQVTLLSTLDDEAGRAAAVWKHLARSIENLDISAIRACCDFFEVSGEIEFLSVERRSVVDRLLAASNPEKHALKTARAHSAYTSAFLSVVEKALSVLAD
;
A
#
# COMPACT_ATOMS: atom_id res chain seq x y z
N MET A 1 26.35 20.81 34.04
CA MET A 1 25.41 19.71 33.79
C MET A 1 24.88 19.90 32.37
N SER A 2 25.40 19.14 31.45
CA SER A 2 25.12 19.28 30.01
C SER A 2 24.12 18.20 29.63
N GLU A 3 22.84 18.60 29.43
CA GLU A 3 21.81 17.70 28.95
C GLU A 3 22.05 17.41 27.47
N GLY A 4 22.49 16.19 27.20
CA GLY A 4 22.61 15.65 25.87
C GLY A 4 21.23 15.45 25.25
N THR A 5 20.78 16.35 24.41
CA THR A 5 19.63 16.15 23.53
C THR A 5 19.96 15.03 22.54
N SER A 6 19.52 13.83 22.88
CA SER A 6 19.51 12.69 21.95
C SER A 6 18.64 13.04 20.76
N LYS A 7 19.26 13.25 19.58
CA LYS A 7 18.52 13.40 18.30
C LYS A 7 17.69 12.13 18.10
N PRO A 8 16.39 12.23 17.78
CA PRO A 8 15.57 11.08 17.47
C PRO A 8 16.23 10.32 16.29
N LYS A 9 16.49 9.03 16.46
CA LYS A 9 16.87 8.15 15.36
C LYS A 9 15.80 8.29 14.28
N ARG A 10 16.17 8.78 13.11
CA ARG A 10 15.30 8.69 11.93
C ARG A 10 15.02 7.20 11.71
N GLU A 11 13.84 6.76 12.04
CA GLU A 11 13.33 5.46 11.61
C GLU A 11 13.43 5.43 10.08
N LYS A 12 14.07 4.40 9.55
CA LYS A 12 14.14 4.20 8.09
C LYS A 12 12.70 4.01 7.61
N ALA A 13 12.28 4.83 6.65
CA ALA A 13 11.01 4.62 5.98
C ALA A 13 10.96 3.18 5.42
N VAL A 14 9.84 2.51 5.61
CA VAL A 14 9.64 1.14 5.13
C VAL A 14 9.56 1.17 3.61
N ASP A 15 10.46 0.46 2.94
CA ASP A 15 10.43 0.29 1.49
C ASP A 15 9.50 -0.87 1.13
N VAL A 16 8.26 -0.53 0.82
CA VAL A 16 7.20 -1.48 0.49
C VAL A 16 7.50 -2.28 -0.79
N LEU A 17 8.27 -1.72 -1.72
CA LEU A 17 8.66 -2.42 -2.96
C LEU A 17 9.74 -3.46 -2.67
N ALA A 18 10.76 -3.09 -1.88
CA ALA A 18 11.79 -4.03 -1.43
C ALA A 18 11.18 -5.22 -0.66
N ILE A 19 10.23 -4.97 0.25
CA ILE A 19 9.52 -6.04 0.96
C ILE A 19 8.83 -7.02 0.00
N ARG A 20 8.26 -6.55 -1.11
CA ARG A 20 7.63 -7.44 -2.09
C ARG A 20 8.64 -8.31 -2.83
N GLU A 21 9.78 -7.76 -3.19
CA GLU A 21 10.87 -8.51 -3.82
C GLU A 21 11.42 -9.56 -2.87
N GLU A 22 11.73 -9.18 -1.63
CA GLU A 22 12.18 -10.08 -0.57
C GLU A 22 11.16 -11.19 -0.26
N ALA A 23 9.85 -10.90 -0.28
CA ALA A 23 8.80 -11.91 -0.09
C ALA A 23 8.72 -12.92 -1.24
N ASN A 24 8.98 -12.50 -2.49
CA ASN A 24 9.11 -13.40 -3.62
C ASN A 24 10.34 -14.32 -3.48
N GLU A 25 11.46 -13.77 -3.04
CA GLU A 25 12.69 -14.54 -2.81
C GLU A 25 12.48 -15.56 -1.68
N LEU A 26 11.83 -15.15 -0.60
CA LEU A 26 11.47 -16.02 0.51
C LEU A 26 10.59 -17.19 0.06
N PHE A 27 9.55 -16.91 -0.73
CA PHE A 27 8.69 -17.97 -1.29
C PHE A 27 9.48 -18.89 -2.22
N SER A 28 10.33 -18.36 -3.08
CA SER A 28 11.16 -19.14 -4.00
C SER A 28 12.12 -20.06 -3.23
N THR A 29 12.69 -19.58 -2.14
CA THR A 29 13.57 -20.35 -1.26
C THR A 29 12.82 -21.50 -0.58
N ALA A 30 11.63 -21.23 -0.04
CA ALA A 30 10.77 -22.26 0.57
C ALA A 30 10.31 -23.30 -0.45
N ALA A 31 9.93 -22.88 -1.66
CA ALA A 31 9.53 -23.80 -2.74
C ALA A 31 10.72 -24.69 -3.19
N LEU A 32 11.93 -24.14 -3.24
CA LEU A 32 13.12 -24.93 -3.54
C LEU A 32 13.43 -25.94 -2.42
N ALA A 33 13.29 -25.55 -1.15
CA ALA A 33 13.46 -26.43 0.00
C ALA A 33 12.44 -27.59 -0.05
N ALA A 34 11.16 -27.27 -0.32
CA ALA A 34 10.11 -28.30 -0.46
C ALA A 34 10.43 -29.29 -1.60
N LYS A 35 10.88 -28.80 -2.75
CA LYS A 35 11.27 -29.65 -3.88
C LYS A 35 12.47 -30.55 -3.52
N LYS A 36 13.48 -30.01 -2.81
CA LYS A 36 14.63 -30.76 -2.30
C LYS A 36 14.18 -31.86 -1.33
N THR A 37 13.30 -31.52 -0.39
CA THR A 37 12.75 -32.48 0.58
C THR A 37 12.03 -33.62 -0.11
N LEU A 38 11.18 -33.33 -1.09
CA LEU A 38 10.47 -34.34 -1.88
C LEU A 38 11.45 -35.29 -2.62
N ALA A 39 12.51 -34.73 -3.23
CA ALA A 39 13.52 -35.52 -3.90
C ALA A 39 14.30 -36.43 -2.91
N LEU A 40 14.63 -35.93 -1.73
CA LEU A 40 15.25 -36.72 -0.67
C LEU A 40 14.35 -37.88 -0.22
N MET A 41 13.06 -37.63 -0.01
CA MET A 41 12.09 -38.66 0.37
C MET A 41 12.02 -39.80 -0.67
N GLN A 42 12.08 -39.47 -1.96
CA GLN A 42 12.14 -40.47 -3.03
C GLN A 42 13.43 -41.30 -2.97
N MET A 43 14.56 -40.69 -2.59
CA MET A 43 15.82 -41.43 -2.42
C MET A 43 15.78 -42.36 -1.22
N PHE A 44 15.12 -41.98 -0.13
CA PHE A 44 15.02 -42.79 1.09
C PHE A 44 14.14 -44.04 0.93
N GLU A 45 13.40 -44.18 -0.18
CA GLU A 45 12.62 -45.39 -0.49
C GLU A 45 13.48 -46.66 -0.55
N PHE A 46 14.79 -46.51 -0.77
CA PHE A 46 15.75 -47.60 -0.87
C PHE A 46 16.47 -47.90 0.46
N ASP A 47 16.24 -47.10 1.51
CA ASP A 47 16.81 -47.30 2.83
C ASP A 47 16.07 -48.40 3.61
N ASP A 48 16.73 -48.95 4.65
CA ASP A 48 16.03 -49.80 5.62
C ASP A 48 14.96 -48.97 6.38
N PRO A 49 13.91 -49.61 6.91
CA PRO A 49 12.73 -48.93 7.47
C PRO A 49 13.08 -47.92 8.61
N ASP A 50 13.99 -48.26 9.47
CA ASP A 50 14.34 -47.43 10.64
C ASP A 50 15.15 -46.19 10.20
N THR A 51 16.15 -46.42 9.34
CA THR A 51 16.95 -45.32 8.73
C THR A 51 16.09 -44.43 7.88
N ARG A 52 15.17 -44.96 7.10
CA ARG A 52 14.22 -44.23 6.30
C ARG A 52 13.35 -43.30 7.15
N ALA A 53 12.75 -43.84 8.22
CA ALA A 53 11.90 -43.02 9.10
C ALA A 53 12.66 -41.85 9.74
N ALA A 54 13.90 -42.07 10.17
CA ALA A 54 14.75 -41.04 10.73
C ALA A 54 15.12 -39.94 9.69
N ASN A 55 15.47 -40.34 8.47
CA ASN A 55 15.84 -39.46 7.39
C ASN A 55 14.64 -38.62 6.89
N GLU A 56 13.47 -39.24 6.74
CA GLU A 56 12.23 -38.55 6.40
C GLU A 56 11.85 -37.50 7.47
N GLN A 57 11.95 -37.86 8.75
CA GLN A 57 11.67 -36.94 9.84
C GLN A 57 12.64 -35.75 9.86
N ALA A 58 13.92 -35.98 9.63
CA ALA A 58 14.93 -34.93 9.57
C ALA A 58 14.67 -33.97 8.39
N ALA A 59 14.36 -34.50 7.21
CA ALA A 59 14.05 -33.70 6.03
C ALA A 59 12.77 -32.85 6.20
N ARG A 60 11.72 -33.42 6.79
CA ARG A 60 10.48 -32.67 7.12
C ARG A 60 10.74 -31.59 8.16
N LYS A 61 11.56 -31.85 9.15
CA LYS A 61 11.94 -30.86 10.18
C LYS A 61 12.67 -29.66 9.55
N GLU A 62 13.65 -29.90 8.68
CA GLU A 62 14.38 -28.83 7.98
C GLU A 62 13.43 -27.95 7.13
N LEU A 63 12.48 -28.57 6.44
CA LEU A 63 11.44 -27.85 5.68
C LEU A 63 10.56 -27.02 6.60
N ALA A 64 10.06 -27.59 7.69
CA ALA A 64 9.21 -26.90 8.65
C ALA A 64 9.93 -25.68 9.26
N GLU A 65 11.18 -25.80 9.66
CA GLU A 65 11.99 -24.69 10.16
C GLU A 65 12.15 -23.56 9.13
N THR A 66 12.32 -23.91 7.85
CA THR A 66 12.41 -22.93 6.76
C THR A 66 11.09 -22.18 6.58
N ILE A 67 9.95 -22.88 6.62
CA ILE A 67 8.62 -22.30 6.49
C ILE A 67 8.26 -21.42 7.68
N GLU A 68 8.55 -21.88 8.91
CA GLU A 68 8.32 -21.11 10.13
C GLU A 68 9.12 -19.81 10.15
N ALA A 69 10.40 -19.86 9.77
CA ALA A 69 11.24 -18.67 9.63
C ALA A 69 10.67 -17.68 8.60
N GLY A 70 10.19 -18.19 7.48
CA GLY A 70 9.49 -17.39 6.46
C GLY A 70 8.22 -16.74 7.00
N ALA A 71 7.37 -17.47 7.68
CA ALA A 71 6.13 -16.97 8.27
C ALA A 71 6.40 -15.88 9.33
N ALA A 72 7.43 -16.07 10.17
CA ALA A 72 7.85 -15.07 11.16
C ALA A 72 8.32 -13.76 10.48
N THR A 73 9.07 -13.87 9.38
CA THR A 73 9.51 -12.72 8.60
C THR A 73 8.33 -11.97 7.99
N LEU A 74 7.36 -12.67 7.38
CA LEU A 74 6.14 -12.05 6.83
C LEU A 74 5.34 -11.33 7.92
N SER A 75 5.24 -11.92 9.11
CA SER A 75 4.55 -11.29 10.26
C SER A 75 5.24 -9.99 10.69
N THR A 76 6.57 -9.97 10.69
CA THR A 76 7.35 -8.76 11.00
C THR A 76 7.11 -7.67 9.98
N TRP A 77 7.21 -7.96 8.68
CA TRP A 77 6.97 -6.99 7.62
C TRP A 77 5.55 -6.41 7.66
N ARG A 78 4.53 -7.22 7.99
CA ARG A 78 3.16 -6.69 8.17
C ARG A 78 3.07 -5.66 9.29
N LYS A 79 3.75 -5.92 10.41
CA LYS A 79 3.79 -4.97 11.54
C LYS A 79 4.51 -3.69 11.16
N ASP A 80 5.63 -3.79 10.45
CA ASP A 80 6.42 -2.64 10.02
C ASP A 80 5.65 -1.76 9.02
N ILE A 81 4.96 -2.38 8.04
CA ILE A 81 4.09 -1.67 7.09
C ILE A 81 2.94 -0.95 7.82
N ALA A 82 2.31 -1.61 8.79
CA ALA A 82 1.23 -1.01 9.57
C ALA A 82 1.74 0.17 10.42
N ALA A 83 2.88 0.00 11.09
CA ALA A 83 3.49 1.05 11.90
C ALA A 83 3.92 2.27 11.06
N ASP A 84 4.52 2.07 9.89
CA ASP A 84 4.90 3.13 8.95
C ASP A 84 3.66 3.91 8.45
N LEU A 85 2.58 3.19 8.13
CA LEU A 85 1.33 3.83 7.73
C LEU A 85 0.72 4.67 8.86
N GLU A 86 0.68 4.15 10.08
CA GLU A 86 0.19 4.90 11.25
C GLU A 86 1.05 6.13 11.56
N ALA A 87 2.37 6.03 11.42
CA ALA A 87 3.29 7.17 11.57
C ALA A 87 3.00 8.28 10.53
N LYS A 88 2.74 7.91 9.27
CA LYS A 88 2.37 8.86 8.20
C LYS A 88 1.01 9.52 8.47
N ILE A 89 0.03 8.75 8.96
CA ILE A 89 -1.28 9.29 9.37
C ILE A 89 -1.12 10.28 10.52
N GLY A 90 -0.33 9.93 11.54
CA GLY A 90 -0.06 10.80 12.69
C GLY A 90 0.63 12.10 12.30
N ALA A 91 1.62 12.04 11.40
CA ALA A 91 2.31 13.22 10.89
C ALA A 91 1.35 14.17 10.14
N LEU A 92 0.42 13.63 9.35
CA LEU A 92 -0.60 14.42 8.66
C LEU A 92 -1.62 15.05 9.61
N ALA A 93 -2.03 14.32 10.65
CA ALA A 93 -2.95 14.85 11.66
C ALA A 93 -2.33 16.00 12.46
N ALA A 94 -1.00 16.01 12.61
CA ALA A 94 -0.25 17.07 13.29
C ALA A 94 0.09 18.27 12.39
N ALA A 95 -0.11 18.17 11.06
CA ALA A 95 0.16 19.27 10.14
C ALA A 95 -0.84 20.43 10.37
N PRO A 96 -0.40 21.72 10.27
CA PRO A 96 -1.28 22.86 10.43
C PRO A 96 -2.40 22.83 9.38
N GLY A 97 -3.65 22.86 9.86
CA GLY A 97 -4.84 22.80 9.01
C GLY A 97 -4.93 23.99 8.04
N ARG A 98 -5.67 23.82 6.94
CA ARG A 98 -6.02 24.90 6.01
C ARG A 98 -6.83 25.97 6.75
N LYS A 99 -6.70 27.23 6.33
CA LYS A 99 -7.54 28.30 6.86
C LYS A 99 -9.02 28.01 6.58
N MET A 100 -9.88 28.30 7.55
CA MET A 100 -11.33 28.05 7.43
C MET A 100 -11.97 28.78 6.25
N GLU A 101 -11.46 29.92 5.87
CA GLU A 101 -11.91 30.72 4.72
C GLU A 101 -11.72 30.00 3.38
N ASP A 102 -10.57 29.34 3.18
CA ASP A 102 -10.28 28.56 1.96
C ASP A 102 -11.21 27.33 1.83
N ILE A 103 -11.59 26.75 2.97
CA ILE A 103 -12.49 25.57 3.01
C ILE A 103 -13.93 26.02 2.71
N ALA A 104 -14.38 27.13 3.25
CA ALA A 104 -15.75 27.62 3.08
C ALA A 104 -16.05 28.00 1.61
N GLU A 105 -15.12 28.68 0.94
CA GLU A 105 -15.26 29.07 -0.46
C GLU A 105 -15.24 27.86 -1.39
N SER A 106 -14.33 26.91 -1.17
CA SER A 106 -14.27 25.68 -1.96
C SER A 106 -15.52 24.83 -1.78
N THR A 107 -16.07 24.74 -0.56
CA THR A 107 -17.30 24.00 -0.27
C THR A 107 -18.52 24.64 -0.96
N TYR A 108 -18.62 25.96 -0.97
CA TYR A 108 -19.72 26.66 -1.62
C TYR A 108 -19.74 26.41 -3.14
N GLN A 109 -18.61 26.52 -3.80
CA GLN A 109 -18.49 26.30 -5.25
C GLN A 109 -18.82 24.84 -5.61
N VAL A 110 -18.32 23.87 -4.84
CA VAL A 110 -18.64 22.44 -5.03
C VAL A 110 -20.15 22.18 -4.84
N THR A 111 -20.78 22.80 -3.85
CA THR A 111 -22.20 22.64 -3.57
C THR A 111 -23.06 23.13 -4.75
N LEU A 112 -22.68 24.25 -5.39
CA LEU A 112 -23.38 24.73 -6.59
C LEU A 112 -23.28 23.75 -7.76
N LEU A 113 -22.13 23.09 -7.93
CA LEU A 113 -21.91 22.12 -9.00
C LEU A 113 -22.58 20.76 -8.71
N SER A 114 -22.83 20.44 -7.44
CA SER A 114 -23.46 19.19 -7.02
C SER A 114 -25.00 19.19 -7.13
N THR A 115 -25.62 20.28 -7.57
CA THR A 115 -27.09 20.38 -7.76
C THR A 115 -27.61 19.66 -9.01
N LEU A 116 -26.74 19.13 -9.85
CA LEU A 116 -27.11 18.34 -11.02
C LEU A 116 -27.43 16.89 -10.61
N ASP A 117 -28.54 16.35 -11.06
CA ASP A 117 -28.99 15.00 -10.66
C ASP A 117 -28.21 13.86 -11.34
N ASP A 118 -27.66 14.12 -12.52
CA ASP A 118 -26.89 13.14 -13.29
C ASP A 118 -25.38 13.18 -12.95
N GLU A 119 -24.82 12.05 -12.49
CA GLU A 119 -23.41 11.94 -12.09
C GLU A 119 -22.44 12.22 -13.24
N ALA A 120 -22.71 11.70 -14.44
CA ALA A 120 -21.88 11.97 -15.60
C ALA A 120 -21.99 13.45 -16.04
N GLY A 121 -23.19 14.04 -15.96
CA GLY A 121 -23.42 15.46 -16.21
C GLY A 121 -22.70 16.34 -15.19
N ARG A 122 -22.73 15.98 -13.89
CA ARG A 122 -21.96 16.67 -12.84
C ARG A 122 -20.46 16.62 -13.12
N ALA A 123 -19.91 15.42 -13.38
CA ALA A 123 -18.51 15.26 -13.69
C ALA A 123 -18.08 16.13 -14.90
N ALA A 124 -18.89 16.17 -15.95
CA ALA A 124 -18.65 16.99 -17.13
C ALA A 124 -18.72 18.51 -16.83
N ALA A 125 -19.67 18.94 -16.00
CA ALA A 125 -19.81 20.34 -15.58
C ALA A 125 -18.64 20.79 -14.71
N VAL A 126 -18.27 19.99 -13.72
CA VAL A 126 -17.10 20.25 -12.85
C VAL A 126 -15.81 20.27 -13.66
N TRP A 127 -15.65 19.35 -14.60
CA TRP A 127 -14.50 19.38 -15.50
C TRP A 127 -14.43 20.66 -16.34
N LYS A 128 -15.57 21.11 -16.89
CA LYS A 128 -15.62 22.34 -17.67
C LYS A 128 -15.27 23.57 -16.81
N HIS A 129 -15.70 23.57 -15.56
CA HIS A 129 -15.35 24.62 -14.61
C HIS A 129 -13.86 24.57 -14.28
N LEU A 130 -13.32 23.39 -13.98
CA LEU A 130 -11.90 23.15 -13.73
C LEU A 130 -11.03 23.66 -14.89
N ALA A 131 -11.37 23.30 -16.13
CA ALA A 131 -10.62 23.73 -17.31
C ALA A 131 -10.54 25.26 -17.42
N ARG A 132 -11.67 25.95 -17.21
CA ARG A 132 -11.70 27.43 -17.17
C ARG A 132 -10.89 28.02 -16.03
N SER A 133 -10.95 27.38 -14.86
CA SER A 133 -10.20 27.83 -13.68
C SER A 133 -8.69 27.69 -13.89
N ILE A 134 -8.25 26.65 -14.60
CA ILE A 134 -6.84 26.50 -15.01
C ILE A 134 -6.42 27.64 -15.95
N GLU A 135 -7.23 27.95 -16.97
CA GLU A 135 -6.96 29.05 -17.91
C GLU A 135 -6.86 30.42 -17.20
N ASN A 136 -7.69 30.63 -16.17
CA ASN A 136 -7.73 31.87 -15.40
C ASN A 136 -6.79 31.90 -14.20
N LEU A 137 -6.04 30.82 -13.93
CA LEU A 137 -5.18 30.65 -12.76
C LEU A 137 -5.92 30.82 -11.42
N ASP A 138 -7.20 30.45 -11.39
CA ASP A 138 -8.03 30.48 -10.17
C ASP A 138 -7.74 29.27 -9.29
N ILE A 139 -6.79 29.45 -8.38
CA ILE A 139 -6.31 28.37 -7.49
C ILE A 139 -7.41 27.85 -6.57
N SER A 140 -8.31 28.73 -6.09
CA SER A 140 -9.43 28.35 -5.22
C SER A 140 -10.41 27.42 -5.94
N ALA A 141 -10.82 27.79 -7.14
CA ALA A 141 -11.73 27.00 -7.96
C ALA A 141 -11.09 25.67 -8.42
N ILE A 142 -9.79 25.69 -8.77
CA ILE A 142 -9.05 24.45 -9.10
C ILE A 142 -9.09 23.47 -7.92
N ARG A 143 -8.79 23.94 -6.70
CA ARG A 143 -8.84 23.12 -5.49
C ARG A 143 -10.23 22.56 -5.22
N ALA A 144 -11.26 23.41 -5.31
CA ALA A 144 -12.65 23.00 -5.12
C ALA A 144 -13.06 21.86 -6.08
N CYS A 145 -12.72 21.98 -7.36
CA CYS A 145 -13.01 20.94 -8.36
C CYS A 145 -12.23 19.64 -8.08
N CYS A 146 -10.96 19.75 -7.66
CA CYS A 146 -10.16 18.59 -7.30
C CYS A 146 -10.70 17.88 -6.05
N ASP A 147 -11.09 18.63 -5.02
CA ASP A 147 -11.68 18.09 -3.79
C ASP A 147 -13.05 17.41 -4.10
N PHE A 148 -13.84 17.96 -5.02
CA PHE A 148 -15.07 17.33 -5.50
C PHE A 148 -14.79 15.94 -6.10
N PHE A 149 -13.89 15.83 -7.06
CA PHE A 149 -13.56 14.55 -7.69
C PHE A 149 -12.99 13.53 -6.70
N GLU A 150 -12.25 14.00 -5.72
CA GLU A 150 -11.68 13.12 -4.69
C GLU A 150 -12.77 12.55 -3.75
N VAL A 151 -13.78 13.37 -3.41
CA VAL A 151 -14.84 13.00 -2.45
C VAL A 151 -15.95 12.22 -3.13
N SER A 152 -16.41 12.66 -4.31
CA SER A 152 -17.53 12.03 -5.01
C SER A 152 -17.18 10.70 -5.70
N GLY A 153 -15.91 10.50 -6.05
CA GLY A 153 -15.50 9.38 -6.90
C GLY A 153 -15.88 9.54 -8.38
N GLU A 154 -16.57 10.62 -8.75
CA GLU A 154 -17.07 10.87 -10.12
C GLU A 154 -15.96 11.12 -11.15
N ILE A 155 -14.71 11.11 -10.73
CA ILE A 155 -13.55 11.08 -11.63
C ILE A 155 -13.62 9.90 -12.62
N GLU A 156 -14.32 8.82 -12.27
CA GLU A 156 -14.48 7.64 -13.12
C GLU A 156 -15.28 7.93 -14.39
N PHE A 157 -16.12 8.95 -14.41
CA PHE A 157 -16.87 9.39 -15.59
C PHE A 157 -16.06 10.27 -16.54
N LEU A 158 -14.82 10.64 -16.19
CA LEU A 158 -13.92 11.40 -17.06
C LEU A 158 -13.12 10.47 -17.98
N SER A 159 -12.69 11.01 -19.14
CA SER A 159 -11.70 10.31 -19.99
C SER A 159 -10.37 10.12 -19.26
N VAL A 160 -9.57 9.18 -19.74
CA VAL A 160 -8.25 8.86 -19.14
C VAL A 160 -7.34 10.09 -19.07
N GLU A 161 -7.35 10.91 -20.13
CA GLU A 161 -6.54 12.13 -20.20
C GLU A 161 -6.98 13.15 -19.12
N ARG A 162 -8.30 13.34 -18.97
CA ARG A 162 -8.88 14.27 -17.99
C ARG A 162 -8.61 13.79 -16.55
N ARG A 163 -8.74 12.50 -16.28
CA ARG A 163 -8.36 11.89 -14.99
C ARG A 163 -6.90 12.19 -14.66
N SER A 164 -6.00 11.98 -15.63
CA SER A 164 -4.57 12.26 -15.43
C SER A 164 -4.28 13.71 -15.06
N VAL A 165 -5.05 14.67 -15.60
CA VAL A 165 -4.91 16.09 -15.23
C VAL A 165 -5.40 16.31 -13.78
N VAL A 166 -6.57 15.77 -13.42
CA VAL A 166 -7.09 15.88 -12.05
C VAL A 166 -6.13 15.26 -11.04
N ASP A 167 -5.59 14.07 -11.32
CA ASP A 167 -4.64 13.38 -10.44
C ASP A 167 -3.36 14.21 -10.22
N ARG A 168 -2.84 14.83 -11.28
CA ARG A 168 -1.67 15.74 -11.16
C ARG A 168 -1.98 16.98 -10.33
N LEU A 169 -3.17 17.57 -10.51
CA LEU A 169 -3.59 18.73 -9.73
C LEU A 169 -3.81 18.38 -8.26
N LEU A 170 -4.41 17.23 -7.97
CA LEU A 170 -4.55 16.70 -6.61
C LEU A 170 -3.19 16.47 -5.95
N ALA A 171 -2.26 15.87 -6.67
CA ALA A 171 -0.89 15.67 -6.19
C ALA A 171 -0.18 17.02 -5.90
N ALA A 172 -0.39 18.02 -6.74
CA ALA A 172 0.21 19.34 -6.57
C ALA A 172 -0.47 20.19 -5.47
N SER A 173 -1.80 20.11 -5.36
CA SER A 173 -2.58 20.90 -4.40
C SER A 173 -2.48 20.38 -2.96
N ASN A 174 -2.28 19.08 -2.79
CA ASN A 174 -2.17 18.46 -1.48
C ASN A 174 -1.20 17.25 -1.53
N PRO A 175 0.11 17.53 -1.67
CA PRO A 175 1.11 16.48 -1.87
C PRO A 175 1.17 15.49 -0.71
N GLU A 176 0.91 15.94 0.52
CA GLU A 176 0.93 15.08 1.70
C GLU A 176 -0.25 14.10 1.72
N LYS A 177 -1.45 14.58 1.41
CA LYS A 177 -2.66 13.75 1.32
C LYS A 177 -2.55 12.74 0.16
N HIS A 178 -2.02 13.17 -0.98
CA HIS A 178 -1.76 12.29 -2.12
C HIS A 178 -0.72 11.22 -1.78
N ALA A 179 0.38 11.60 -1.14
CA ALA A 179 1.39 10.67 -0.67
C ALA A 179 0.82 9.65 0.33
N LEU A 180 -0.08 10.08 1.24
CA LEU A 180 -0.76 9.18 2.16
C LEU A 180 -1.70 8.21 1.43
N LYS A 181 -2.50 8.69 0.46
CA LYS A 181 -3.38 7.84 -0.36
C LYS A 181 -2.58 6.77 -1.10
N THR A 182 -1.47 7.17 -1.70
CA THR A 182 -0.54 6.26 -2.38
C THR A 182 0.08 5.25 -1.40
N ALA A 183 0.52 5.71 -0.23
CA ALA A 183 1.08 4.84 0.81
C ALA A 183 0.04 3.82 1.32
N ARG A 184 -1.22 4.23 1.53
CA ARG A 184 -2.32 3.32 1.90
C ARG A 184 -2.57 2.26 0.84
N ALA A 185 -2.63 2.66 -0.43
CA ALA A 185 -2.83 1.73 -1.54
C ALA A 185 -1.68 0.72 -1.64
N HIS A 186 -0.43 1.18 -1.54
CA HIS A 186 0.75 0.31 -1.55
C HIS A 186 0.76 -0.64 -0.34
N SER A 187 0.48 -0.14 0.86
CA SER A 187 0.40 -0.95 2.08
C SER A 187 -0.68 -2.03 1.98
N ALA A 188 -1.88 -1.67 1.51
CA ALA A 188 -2.98 -2.62 1.32
C ALA A 188 -2.62 -3.70 0.29
N TYR A 189 -2.06 -3.30 -0.85
CA TYR A 189 -1.63 -4.23 -1.89
C TYR A 189 -0.54 -5.17 -1.39
N THR A 190 0.48 -4.65 -0.70
CA THR A 190 1.58 -5.46 -0.16
C THR A 190 1.08 -6.39 0.94
N SER A 191 0.19 -5.95 1.83
CA SER A 191 -0.42 -6.81 2.84
C SER A 191 -1.22 -7.96 2.22
N ALA A 192 -1.98 -7.69 1.15
CA ALA A 192 -2.68 -8.72 0.39
C ALA A 192 -1.70 -9.72 -0.26
N PHE A 193 -0.63 -9.22 -0.87
CA PHE A 193 0.42 -10.04 -1.45
C PHE A 193 1.10 -10.94 -0.40
N LEU A 194 1.48 -10.38 0.76
CA LEU A 194 2.07 -11.16 1.85
C LEU A 194 1.10 -12.26 2.36
N SER A 195 -0.22 -12.01 2.33
CA SER A 195 -1.22 -13.03 2.67
C SER A 195 -1.27 -14.18 1.66
N VAL A 196 -1.04 -13.88 0.37
CA VAL A 196 -0.94 -14.93 -0.66
C VAL A 196 0.33 -15.77 -0.45
N VAL A 197 1.46 -15.12 -0.18
CA VAL A 197 2.73 -15.82 0.10
C VAL A 197 2.60 -16.71 1.34
N GLU A 198 1.97 -16.21 2.41
CA GLU A 198 1.75 -16.97 3.63
C GLU A 198 0.90 -18.23 3.39
N LYS A 199 -0.20 -18.11 2.63
CA LYS A 199 -1.01 -19.25 2.21
C LYS A 199 -0.23 -20.26 1.37
N ALA A 200 0.60 -19.77 0.45
CA ALA A 200 1.45 -20.63 -0.37
C ALA A 200 2.50 -21.37 0.48
N LEU A 201 3.08 -20.70 1.50
CA LEU A 201 3.97 -21.37 2.45
C LEU A 201 3.27 -22.44 3.27
N SER A 202 2.02 -22.21 3.72
CA SER A 202 1.27 -23.22 4.47
C SER A 202 0.98 -24.47 3.64
N VAL A 203 0.72 -24.32 2.34
CA VAL A 203 0.53 -25.47 1.42
C VAL A 203 1.83 -26.27 1.22
N LEU A 204 2.99 -25.63 1.34
CA LEU A 204 4.28 -26.35 1.26
C LEU A 204 4.62 -27.11 2.56
N ALA A 205 3.94 -26.78 3.68
CA ALA A 205 4.15 -27.43 4.97
C ALA A 205 3.35 -28.75 5.09
N ASP A 206 2.23 -28.87 4.37
CA ASP A 206 1.35 -30.06 4.32
C ASP A 206 1.95 -31.14 3.39
#